data_c67198d9632d19884d8c328cb4646e82
#
_entry.id   c67198d9632d19884d8c328cb4646e82
#
_cell.length_a   1.000
_cell.length_b   1.000
_cell.length_c   1.000
_cell.angle_alpha   90.00
_cell.angle_beta   90.00
_cell.angle_gamma   90.00
#
_symmetry.space_group_name_H-M   'P 1'
#
loop_
_entity.id
_entity.type
_entity.pdbx_description
1 polymer ?
#
loop_
_entity_poly.entity_id
_entity_poly.type
_entity_poly.pdbx_seq_one_letter_code
_entity_poly.pdbx_strand_id
1 'polypeptide(L)'
;MKRVVILLFALSLLANSASYSQQCLPADYAYKVKNEGFSKSQIEQLAQFMTDDMGPRLAASQLKLRAEQMMVEKLTQMGFSNVKIEFAYNFPKGGWDNKMNYVAMTSPYYCSFAANPKAWSGSTDGLVKGECIVLDPKNVADLESYKGKLAGKIVLMPSTQTY
;
A
#
# COMPACT_ATOMS: atom_id res chain seq x y z
N MET A 1 -18.79 -37.77 55.81
CA MET A 1 -19.49 -36.69 55.07
C MET A 1 -18.51 -35.72 54.42
N LYS A 2 -17.55 -35.11 55.12
CA LYS A 2 -16.60 -34.15 54.50
C LYS A 2 -15.78 -34.71 53.31
N ARG A 3 -15.33 -35.96 53.37
CA ARG A 3 -14.55 -36.62 52.29
C ARG A 3 -15.36 -36.87 51.02
N VAL A 4 -16.65 -37.13 51.13
CA VAL A 4 -17.57 -37.34 50.00
C VAL A 4 -17.85 -36.02 49.30
N VAL A 5 -17.99 -34.92 50.05
CA VAL A 5 -18.21 -33.58 49.47
C VAL A 5 -16.98 -33.11 48.73
N ILE A 6 -15.77 -33.38 49.22
CA ILE A 6 -14.51 -33.04 48.52
C ILE A 6 -14.38 -33.84 47.22
N LEU A 7 -14.74 -35.12 47.23
CA LEU A 7 -14.71 -35.96 46.00
C LEU A 7 -15.71 -35.49 44.95
N LEU A 8 -16.93 -35.11 45.35
CA LEU A 8 -17.93 -34.55 44.45
C LEU A 8 -17.50 -33.19 43.87
N PHE A 9 -16.84 -32.35 44.67
CA PHE A 9 -16.32 -31.07 44.23
C PHE A 9 -15.13 -31.24 43.27
N ALA A 10 -14.23 -32.18 43.51
CA ALA A 10 -13.16 -32.54 42.58
C ALA A 10 -13.68 -33.12 41.24
N LEU A 11 -14.73 -33.92 41.29
CA LEU A 11 -15.37 -34.49 40.09
C LEU A 11 -16.07 -33.42 39.28
N SER A 12 -16.67 -32.39 39.91
CA SER A 12 -17.30 -31.27 39.20
C SER A 12 -16.28 -30.36 38.54
N LEU A 13 -15.06 -30.21 39.08
CA LEU A 13 -13.96 -29.47 38.44
C LEU A 13 -13.40 -30.20 37.24
N LEU A 14 -13.37 -31.52 37.23
CA LEU A 14 -12.96 -32.35 36.09
C LEU A 14 -13.99 -32.34 34.96
N ALA A 15 -15.27 -32.18 35.28
CA ALA A 15 -16.34 -32.12 34.29
C ALA A 15 -16.37 -30.78 33.50
N ASN A 16 -15.76 -29.72 34.03
CA ASN A 16 -15.67 -28.42 33.32
C ASN A 16 -14.50 -28.32 32.32
N SER A 17 -13.65 -29.36 32.22
CA SER A 17 -12.69 -29.48 31.10
C SER A 17 -13.34 -30.02 29.81
N ALA A 18 -14.67 -29.93 29.68
CA ALA A 18 -15.37 -30.30 28.49
C ALA A 18 -15.00 -29.35 27.35
N SER A 19 -14.07 -29.78 26.57
CA SER A 19 -14.13 -29.74 25.13
C SER A 19 -14.58 -28.41 24.53
N TYR A 20 -13.65 -27.46 24.37
CA TYR A 20 -13.70 -26.67 23.16
C TYR A 20 -13.46 -27.62 21.98
N SER A 21 -14.50 -28.31 21.58
CA SER A 21 -14.55 -29.00 20.32
C SER A 21 -14.32 -27.93 19.26
N GLN A 22 -13.14 -27.93 18.66
CA GLN A 22 -13.00 -27.30 17.36
C GLN A 22 -14.11 -27.88 16.50
N GLN A 23 -15.13 -27.07 16.18
CA GLN A 23 -16.14 -27.45 15.22
C GLN A 23 -15.38 -27.61 13.90
N CYS A 24 -14.98 -28.85 13.61
CA CYS A 24 -14.46 -29.16 12.29
C CYS A 24 -15.58 -28.82 11.30
N LEU A 25 -15.29 -27.91 10.39
CA LEU A 25 -16.20 -27.62 9.28
C LEU A 25 -16.60 -28.96 8.64
N PRO A 26 -17.89 -29.15 8.30
CA PRO A 26 -18.32 -30.34 7.58
C PRO A 26 -17.42 -30.57 6.36
N ALA A 27 -17.06 -31.82 6.09
CA ALA A 27 -16.12 -32.17 5.03
C ALA A 27 -16.57 -31.66 3.64
N ASP A 28 -17.87 -31.63 3.38
CA ASP A 28 -18.43 -31.06 2.16
C ASP A 28 -18.24 -29.55 2.05
N TYR A 29 -18.26 -28.83 3.18
CA TYR A 29 -18.00 -27.39 3.21
C TYR A 29 -16.53 -27.09 2.93
N ALA A 30 -15.62 -27.83 3.56
CA ALA A 30 -14.19 -27.73 3.29
C ALA A 30 -13.87 -28.04 1.82
N TYR A 31 -14.52 -29.04 1.24
CA TYR A 31 -14.41 -29.36 -0.18
C TYR A 31 -14.90 -28.23 -1.08
N LYS A 32 -16.07 -27.63 -0.79
CA LYS A 32 -16.62 -26.49 -1.55
C LYS A 32 -15.68 -25.29 -1.53
N VAL A 33 -15.16 -24.92 -0.37
CA VAL A 33 -14.19 -23.82 -0.23
C VAL A 33 -12.92 -24.09 -1.04
N LYS A 34 -12.39 -25.31 -0.94
CA LYS A 34 -11.20 -25.74 -1.67
C LYS A 34 -11.43 -25.72 -3.18
N ASN A 35 -12.56 -26.25 -3.65
CA ASN A 35 -12.92 -26.25 -5.05
C ASN A 35 -13.11 -24.83 -5.60
N GLU A 36 -13.75 -23.94 -4.86
CA GLU A 36 -13.90 -22.54 -5.26
C GLU A 36 -12.53 -21.84 -5.38
N GLY A 37 -11.64 -22.02 -4.38
CA GLY A 37 -10.33 -21.40 -4.38
C GLY A 37 -9.35 -21.92 -5.43
N PHE A 38 -9.39 -23.22 -5.77
CA PHE A 38 -8.43 -23.81 -6.71
C PHE A 38 -8.97 -23.97 -8.13
N SER A 39 -10.25 -24.30 -8.30
CA SER A 39 -10.81 -24.56 -9.63
C SER A 39 -11.54 -23.36 -10.23
N LYS A 40 -11.94 -22.38 -9.40
CA LYS A 40 -12.65 -21.17 -9.81
C LYS A 40 -11.98 -19.91 -9.28
N SER A 41 -10.67 -19.96 -9.10
CA SER A 41 -9.91 -18.82 -8.56
C SER A 41 -10.10 -17.58 -9.42
N GLN A 42 -10.40 -16.47 -8.78
CA GLN A 42 -10.49 -15.14 -9.39
C GLN A 42 -9.29 -14.27 -9.06
N ILE A 43 -8.18 -14.87 -8.60
CA ILE A 43 -7.04 -14.13 -8.07
C ILE A 43 -6.38 -13.23 -9.11
N GLU A 44 -6.28 -13.69 -10.36
CA GLU A 44 -5.72 -12.88 -11.45
C GLU A 44 -6.58 -11.66 -11.75
N GLN A 45 -7.90 -11.86 -11.84
CA GLN A 45 -8.87 -10.78 -12.08
C GLN A 45 -8.89 -9.77 -10.93
N LEU A 46 -8.79 -10.26 -9.68
CA LEU A 46 -8.71 -9.40 -8.50
C LEU A 46 -7.38 -8.64 -8.45
N ALA A 47 -6.28 -9.30 -8.82
CA ALA A 47 -4.98 -8.64 -8.91
C ALA A 47 -4.99 -7.53 -9.96
N GLN A 48 -5.49 -7.80 -11.17
CA GLN A 48 -5.64 -6.80 -12.22
C GLN A 48 -6.55 -5.65 -11.77
N PHE A 49 -7.69 -5.94 -11.16
CA PHE A 49 -8.58 -4.93 -10.60
C PHE A 49 -7.86 -4.02 -9.59
N MET A 50 -7.05 -4.61 -8.70
CA MET A 50 -6.32 -3.85 -7.68
C MET A 50 -5.14 -3.05 -8.23
N THR A 51 -4.45 -3.56 -9.26
CA THR A 51 -3.25 -2.91 -9.81
C THR A 51 -3.59 -1.92 -10.91
N ASP A 52 -4.44 -2.30 -11.84
CA ASP A 52 -4.70 -1.55 -13.07
C ASP A 52 -5.90 -0.61 -12.91
N ASP A 53 -7.04 -1.12 -12.43
CA ASP A 53 -8.26 -0.32 -12.32
C ASP A 53 -8.21 0.65 -11.13
N MET A 54 -7.74 0.18 -9.97
CA MET A 54 -7.59 1.03 -8.78
C MET A 54 -6.33 1.90 -8.83
N GLY A 55 -5.23 1.37 -9.38
CA GLY A 55 -3.96 2.07 -9.47
C GLY A 55 -3.30 2.39 -8.12
N PRO A 56 -2.47 3.44 -8.05
CA PRO A 56 -1.74 3.84 -6.85
C PRO A 56 -2.68 4.20 -5.68
N ARG A 57 -2.35 3.75 -4.47
CA ARG A 57 -3.19 3.92 -3.27
C ARG A 57 -2.37 4.43 -2.08
N LEU A 58 -1.71 5.57 -2.25
CA LEU A 58 -0.98 6.20 -1.16
C LEU A 58 -1.92 6.65 -0.03
N ALA A 59 -1.44 6.55 1.21
CA ALA A 59 -2.22 6.94 2.37
C ALA A 59 -2.78 8.36 2.22
N ALA A 60 -4.07 8.54 2.59
CA ALA A 60 -4.82 9.79 2.53
C ALA A 60 -4.91 10.47 1.15
N SER A 61 -4.55 9.80 0.06
CA SER A 61 -4.69 10.32 -1.31
C SER A 61 -6.14 10.22 -1.80
N GLN A 62 -6.50 11.02 -2.81
CA GLN A 62 -7.81 10.92 -3.46
C GLN A 62 -7.96 9.60 -4.23
N LEU A 63 -6.87 9.11 -4.83
CA LEU A 63 -6.85 7.80 -5.50
C LEU A 63 -7.11 6.66 -4.52
N LYS A 64 -6.58 6.75 -3.28
CA LYS A 64 -6.91 5.78 -2.21
C LYS A 64 -8.40 5.77 -1.89
N LEU A 65 -9.00 6.93 -1.68
CA LEU A 65 -10.43 7.04 -1.38
C LEU A 65 -11.29 6.44 -2.51
N ARG A 66 -10.96 6.75 -3.76
CA ARG A 66 -11.62 6.14 -4.93
C ARG A 66 -11.50 4.62 -4.92
N ALA A 67 -10.29 4.09 -4.65
CA ALA A 67 -10.04 2.65 -4.58
C ALA A 67 -10.84 1.98 -3.45
N GLU A 68 -10.99 2.64 -2.30
CA GLU A 68 -11.81 2.15 -1.19
C GLU A 68 -13.30 2.05 -1.60
N GLN A 69 -13.82 3.04 -2.32
CA GLN A 69 -15.19 3.02 -2.86
C GLN A 69 -15.39 1.86 -3.84
N MET A 70 -14.46 1.69 -4.79
CA MET A 70 -14.49 0.56 -5.73
C MET A 70 -14.42 -0.79 -5.01
N MET A 71 -13.65 -0.89 -3.92
CA MET A 71 -13.57 -2.12 -3.12
C MET A 71 -14.87 -2.41 -2.38
N VAL A 72 -15.56 -1.39 -1.84
CA VAL A 72 -16.89 -1.55 -1.23
C VAL A 72 -17.87 -2.14 -2.24
N GLU A 73 -17.90 -1.61 -3.45
CA GLU A 73 -18.75 -2.12 -4.53
C GLU A 73 -18.40 -3.57 -4.87
N LYS A 74 -17.11 -3.88 -5.05
CA LYS A 74 -16.64 -5.23 -5.39
C LYS A 74 -16.98 -6.26 -4.32
N LEU A 75 -16.74 -5.94 -3.07
CA LEU A 75 -17.07 -6.85 -1.95
C LEU A 75 -18.60 -7.06 -1.82
N THR A 76 -19.39 -6.01 -2.04
CA THR A 76 -20.86 -6.11 -2.05
C THR A 76 -21.32 -7.03 -3.19
N GLN A 77 -20.76 -6.91 -4.39
CA GLN A 77 -21.03 -7.81 -5.52
C GLN A 77 -20.67 -9.26 -5.22
N MET A 78 -19.64 -9.51 -4.41
CA MET A 78 -19.27 -10.84 -3.94
C MET A 78 -20.21 -11.41 -2.86
N GLY A 79 -21.22 -10.64 -2.42
CA GLY A 79 -22.21 -11.07 -1.44
C GLY A 79 -21.88 -10.72 0.01
N PHE A 80 -20.83 -9.93 0.27
CA PHE A 80 -20.60 -9.42 1.62
C PHE A 80 -21.65 -8.38 1.99
N SER A 81 -22.17 -8.46 3.21
CA SER A 81 -23.12 -7.49 3.77
C SER A 81 -22.40 -6.48 4.68
N ASN A 82 -23.00 -5.30 4.83
CA ASN A 82 -22.50 -4.25 5.73
C ASN A 82 -21.06 -3.79 5.42
N VAL A 83 -20.68 -3.79 4.13
CA VAL A 83 -19.37 -3.29 3.69
C VAL A 83 -19.37 -1.77 3.74
N LYS A 84 -18.41 -1.18 4.42
CA LYS A 84 -18.31 0.27 4.60
C LYS A 84 -16.86 0.72 4.75
N ILE A 85 -16.60 1.98 4.42
CA ILE A 85 -15.33 2.63 4.71
C ILE A 85 -15.41 3.17 6.14
N GLU A 86 -14.39 2.89 6.94
CA GLU A 86 -14.28 3.41 8.30
C GLU A 86 -13.03 4.29 8.44
N PHE A 87 -13.15 5.34 9.21
CA PHE A 87 -12.01 6.18 9.56
C PHE A 87 -11.04 5.42 10.46
N ALA A 88 -9.78 5.29 10.04
CA ALA A 88 -8.75 4.61 10.82
C ALA A 88 -7.89 5.59 11.64
N TYR A 89 -7.31 6.60 11.00
CA TYR A 89 -6.48 7.62 11.67
C TYR A 89 -6.17 8.79 10.73
N ASN A 90 -5.75 9.92 11.29
CA ASN A 90 -5.23 11.05 10.52
C ASN A 90 -3.78 10.77 10.08
N PHE A 91 -3.54 10.81 8.77
CA PHE A 91 -2.18 10.66 8.23
C PHE A 91 -1.45 12.02 8.29
N PRO A 92 -0.33 12.15 9.06
CA PRO A 92 0.27 13.44 9.38
C PRO A 92 0.77 14.24 8.17
N LYS A 93 1.21 13.55 7.11
CA LYS A 93 1.72 14.18 5.88
C LYS A 93 0.62 14.63 4.90
N GLY A 94 -0.65 14.32 5.20
CA GLY A 94 -1.73 14.52 4.25
C GLY A 94 -1.67 13.59 3.04
N GLY A 95 -2.64 13.75 2.13
CA GLY A 95 -2.67 13.00 0.87
C GLY A 95 -1.72 13.58 -0.18
N TRP A 96 -1.25 12.71 -1.06
CA TRP A 96 -0.46 13.09 -2.21
C TRP A 96 -0.82 12.22 -3.41
N ASP A 97 -1.05 12.86 -4.55
CA ASP A 97 -1.34 12.19 -5.82
C ASP A 97 -0.45 12.79 -6.92
N ASN A 98 0.11 11.93 -7.77
CA ASN A 98 0.76 12.37 -9.00
C ASN A 98 -0.29 12.68 -10.05
N LYS A 99 -0.56 13.96 -10.30
CA LYS A 99 -1.55 14.38 -11.31
C LYS A 99 -0.95 14.44 -12.70
N MET A 100 0.28 14.92 -12.81
CA MET A 100 1.02 15.02 -14.06
C MET A 100 2.52 15.01 -13.75
N ASN A 101 3.27 14.30 -14.56
CA ASN A 101 4.72 14.28 -14.49
C ASN A 101 5.29 14.29 -15.91
N TYR A 102 6.14 15.27 -16.20
CA TYR A 102 6.78 15.38 -17.49
C TYR A 102 8.20 15.88 -17.32
N VAL A 103 9.18 15.15 -17.85
CA VAL A 103 10.59 15.52 -17.84
C VAL A 103 11.17 15.24 -19.22
N ALA A 104 11.80 16.25 -19.82
CA ALA A 104 12.47 16.09 -21.09
C ALA A 104 13.74 16.96 -21.18
N MET A 105 14.72 16.46 -21.90
CA MET A 105 15.85 17.24 -22.38
C MET A 105 15.44 17.94 -23.70
N THR A 106 15.73 19.21 -23.85
CA THR A 106 15.39 20.00 -25.05
C THR A 106 16.61 20.46 -25.85
N SER A 107 17.81 20.33 -25.30
CA SER A 107 19.08 20.65 -25.93
C SER A 107 20.15 19.68 -25.41
N PRO A 108 21.07 19.18 -26.28
CA PRO A 108 21.27 19.50 -27.70
C PRO A 108 20.25 18.87 -28.64
N TYR A 109 19.43 17.92 -28.19
CA TYR A 109 18.33 17.31 -28.92
C TYR A 109 17.17 17.00 -27.97
N TYR A 110 15.99 16.79 -28.52
CA TYR A 110 14.83 16.42 -27.71
C TYR A 110 14.89 14.95 -27.29
N CYS A 111 14.71 14.70 -25.99
CA CYS A 111 14.57 13.37 -25.40
C CYS A 111 13.65 13.44 -24.19
N SER A 112 12.55 12.70 -24.21
CA SER A 112 11.67 12.53 -23.03
C SER A 112 12.21 11.45 -22.12
N PHE A 113 12.10 11.66 -20.79
CA PHE A 113 12.51 10.70 -19.77
C PHE A 113 11.30 10.08 -19.10
N ALA A 114 11.35 8.77 -18.87
CA ALA A 114 10.48 8.10 -17.94
C ALA A 114 10.90 8.46 -16.51
N ALA A 115 10.23 9.44 -15.91
CA ALA A 115 10.54 9.93 -14.59
C ALA A 115 9.32 9.72 -13.67
N ASN A 116 9.58 9.37 -12.42
CA ASN A 116 8.57 9.23 -11.38
C ASN A 116 8.86 10.18 -10.22
N PRO A 117 7.92 11.04 -9.83
CA PRO A 117 8.11 11.91 -8.69
C PRO A 117 8.14 11.09 -7.40
N LYS A 118 8.95 11.52 -6.44
CA LYS A 118 8.88 10.95 -5.09
C LYS A 118 7.59 11.40 -4.42
N ALA A 119 6.91 10.47 -3.76
CA ALA A 119 5.72 10.79 -2.98
C ALA A 119 6.02 11.91 -1.96
N TRP A 120 5.06 12.80 -1.77
CA TRP A 120 5.15 14.00 -0.93
C TRP A 120 6.20 15.02 -1.38
N SER A 121 6.68 14.97 -2.62
CA SER A 121 7.39 16.08 -3.23
C SER A 121 6.42 17.21 -3.61
N GLY A 122 6.91 18.44 -3.61
CA GLY A 122 6.16 19.60 -4.07
C GLY A 122 5.92 19.59 -5.58
N SER A 123 4.94 20.37 -6.02
CA SER A 123 4.71 20.66 -7.44
C SER A 123 5.59 21.81 -7.92
N THR A 124 5.83 21.86 -9.22
CA THR A 124 6.33 23.08 -9.88
C THR A 124 5.18 24.05 -10.15
N ASP A 125 5.49 25.34 -10.18
CA ASP A 125 4.55 26.38 -10.65
C ASP A 125 4.61 26.46 -12.18
N GLY A 126 3.91 25.55 -12.83
CA GLY A 126 3.94 25.40 -14.29
C GLY A 126 5.21 24.74 -14.81
N LEU A 127 5.52 24.98 -16.10
CA LEU A 127 6.69 24.43 -16.78
C LEU A 127 7.98 25.12 -16.33
N VAL A 128 8.86 24.36 -15.72
CA VAL A 128 10.22 24.83 -15.37
C VAL A 128 11.21 24.39 -16.44
N LYS A 129 11.98 25.35 -16.95
CA LYS A 129 13.04 25.11 -17.93
C LYS A 129 14.35 25.74 -17.43
N GLY A 130 15.43 25.01 -17.46
CA GLY A 130 16.73 25.48 -16.96
C GLY A 130 17.86 24.58 -17.43
N GLU A 131 19.09 25.07 -17.26
CA GLU A 131 20.27 24.26 -17.47
C GLU A 131 20.43 23.21 -16.37
N CYS A 132 20.97 22.05 -16.73
CA CYS A 132 21.26 20.98 -15.79
C CYS A 132 22.65 21.11 -15.19
N ILE A 133 22.79 20.83 -13.90
CA ILE A 133 24.07 20.67 -13.23
C ILE A 133 24.07 19.33 -12.48
N VAL A 134 25.16 18.59 -12.61
CA VAL A 134 25.37 17.37 -11.82
C VAL A 134 25.93 17.72 -10.46
N LEU A 135 25.25 17.30 -9.41
CA LEU A 135 25.68 17.48 -8.02
C LEU A 135 26.13 16.13 -7.47
N ASP A 136 27.43 15.89 -7.42
CA ASP A 136 28.05 14.64 -6.95
C ASP A 136 29.19 14.92 -5.94
N PRO A 137 28.90 15.57 -4.80
CA PRO A 137 29.93 15.86 -3.81
C PRO A 137 30.37 14.56 -3.12
N LYS A 138 31.68 14.38 -2.97
CA LYS A 138 32.27 13.24 -2.26
C LYS A 138 32.43 13.49 -0.77
N ASN A 139 32.45 14.76 -0.37
CA ASN A 139 32.56 15.21 1.01
C ASN A 139 31.92 16.60 1.19
N VAL A 140 31.91 17.10 2.42
CA VAL A 140 31.33 18.42 2.76
C VAL A 140 32.06 19.57 2.08
N ALA A 141 33.40 19.49 1.94
CA ALA A 141 34.19 20.54 1.29
C ALA A 141 33.83 20.63 -0.21
N ASP A 142 33.59 19.48 -0.87
CA ASP A 142 33.15 19.48 -2.27
C ASP A 142 31.79 20.16 -2.42
N LEU A 143 30.88 19.99 -1.46
CA LEU A 143 29.56 20.62 -1.47
C LEU A 143 29.67 22.14 -1.44
N GLU A 144 30.63 22.71 -0.68
CA GLU A 144 30.89 24.16 -0.65
C GLU A 144 31.28 24.73 -2.02
N SER A 145 31.90 23.91 -2.88
CA SER A 145 32.27 24.33 -4.25
C SER A 145 31.08 24.61 -5.16
N TYR A 146 29.90 24.11 -4.83
CA TYR A 146 28.63 24.33 -5.55
C TYR A 146 27.86 25.57 -5.04
N LYS A 147 28.32 26.18 -3.96
CA LYS A 147 27.67 27.36 -3.39
C LYS A 147 27.54 28.50 -4.42
N GLY A 148 26.36 29.04 -4.55
CA GLY A 148 26.03 30.06 -5.54
C GLY A 148 25.85 29.56 -6.99
N LYS A 149 26.15 28.31 -7.30
CA LYS A 149 26.05 27.75 -8.67
C LYS A 149 24.74 27.03 -8.98
N LEU A 150 23.91 26.77 -7.98
CA LEU A 150 22.68 25.94 -8.13
C LEU A 150 21.44 26.78 -8.42
N ALA A 151 21.48 28.09 -8.17
CA ALA A 151 20.30 28.94 -8.38
C ALA A 151 19.84 28.92 -9.84
N GLY A 152 18.56 28.66 -10.07
CA GLY A 152 17.95 28.55 -11.41
C GLY A 152 18.38 27.35 -12.24
N LYS A 153 19.08 26.38 -11.65
CA LYS A 153 19.48 25.14 -12.35
C LYS A 153 18.61 23.95 -11.98
N ILE A 154 18.51 23.01 -12.90
CA ILE A 154 17.95 21.67 -12.65
C ILE A 154 19.11 20.81 -12.12
N VAL A 155 19.02 20.41 -10.86
CA VAL A 155 20.07 19.65 -10.20
C VAL A 155 19.86 18.15 -10.41
N LEU A 156 20.84 17.48 -11.00
CA LEU A 156 20.87 16.03 -11.18
C LEU A 156 21.79 15.42 -10.12
N MET A 157 21.29 14.49 -9.34
CA MET A 157 22.08 13.74 -8.37
C MET A 157 22.27 12.32 -8.86
N PRO A 158 23.49 11.77 -8.85
CA PRO A 158 23.72 10.37 -9.21
C PRO A 158 22.93 9.43 -8.29
N SER A 159 22.42 8.35 -8.84
CA SER A 159 21.81 7.30 -8.02
C SER A 159 22.91 6.52 -7.31
N THR A 160 22.76 6.33 -6.00
CA THR A 160 23.61 5.44 -5.21
C THR A 160 23.12 4.00 -5.23
N GLN A 161 21.99 3.72 -5.88
CA GLN A 161 21.45 2.37 -6.00
C GLN A 161 22.16 1.62 -7.13
N THR A 162 22.88 0.54 -6.75
CA THR A 162 23.37 -0.49 -7.68
C THR A 162 22.22 -1.49 -7.87
N TYR A 163 21.79 -1.69 -9.09
CA TYR A 163 20.79 -2.71 -9.45
C TYR A 163 21.48 -4.03 -9.75
#